data_91361a2c5fd631fae9d84f2e12df86e8
#
_entry.id   91361a2c5fd631fae9d84f2e12df86e8
#
_cell.length_a   1.000
_cell.length_b   1.000
_cell.length_c   1.000
_cell.angle_alpha   90.00
_cell.angle_beta   90.00
_cell.angle_gamma   90.00
#
_symmetry.space_group_name_H-M   'P 1'
#
loop_
_entity.id
_entity.type
_entity.pdbx_description
1 polymer ?
#
loop_
_entity_poly.entity_id
_entity_poly.type
_entity_poly.pdbx_seq_one_letter_code
_entity_poly.pdbx_strand_id
1 'polypeptide(L)'
;VEMSPGRGILNIDILSFERLAYRVLEEVGGDSRILLEETGKSMVLQKMVQQHGKELSYLGGQMRKAGYLDEVKSILSEFMQYDIRDSEIQEMIEDSGDRALLQMKLKDVAVLYQAFTGYLKDHYMTGEEVMDALEKALPFSEKMKNSVLLLDGYTGFTPIQMRVVGELLAVCEKVMVTVTMDADENLSMRG
;
A
#
# COMPACT_ATOMS: atom_id res chain seq x y z
N VAL A 1 16.11 -28.14 6.60
CA VAL A 1 14.81 -28.74 6.92
C VAL A 1 14.86 -30.18 6.42
N GLU A 2 15.00 -31.15 7.31
CA GLU A 2 14.86 -32.56 6.94
C GLU A 2 13.39 -32.82 6.56
N MET A 3 13.16 -32.96 5.29
CA MET A 3 11.85 -33.38 4.77
C MET A 3 11.63 -34.84 5.11
N SER A 4 10.79 -35.13 6.10
CA SER A 4 10.33 -36.50 6.37
C SER A 4 9.53 -37.01 5.17
N PRO A 5 9.91 -38.11 4.52
CA PRO A 5 9.19 -38.61 3.37
C PRO A 5 7.80 -39.11 3.81
N GLY A 6 6.76 -38.53 3.22
CA GLY A 6 5.39 -39.02 3.35
C GLY A 6 4.45 -38.23 4.27
N ARG A 7 4.85 -37.12 4.88
CA ARG A 7 3.94 -36.21 5.62
C ARG A 7 3.88 -34.87 4.92
N GLY A 8 2.75 -34.58 4.28
CA GLY A 8 2.47 -33.24 3.76
C GLY A 8 2.44 -32.24 4.90
N ILE A 9 2.97 -31.02 4.68
CA ILE A 9 2.88 -29.92 5.63
C ILE A 9 1.45 -29.38 5.54
N LEU A 10 0.63 -29.65 6.53
CA LEU A 10 -0.79 -29.27 6.53
C LEU A 10 -1.08 -27.88 7.12
N ASN A 11 -0.09 -27.27 7.81
CA ASN A 11 -0.32 -26.06 8.60
C ASN A 11 0.71 -24.94 8.32
N ILE A 12 1.26 -24.87 7.11
CA ILE A 12 2.12 -23.75 6.69
C ILE A 12 1.52 -23.11 5.46
N ASP A 13 1.29 -21.82 5.56
CA ASP A 13 0.84 -20.97 4.47
C ASP A 13 1.93 -20.00 4.09
N ILE A 14 2.20 -19.86 2.79
CA ILE A 14 3.08 -18.81 2.26
C ILE A 14 2.20 -17.76 1.62
N LEU A 15 2.21 -16.57 2.22
CA LEU A 15 1.28 -15.50 1.88
C LEU A 15 2.02 -14.20 1.65
N SER A 16 1.53 -13.37 0.72
CA SER A 16 1.82 -11.94 0.72
C SER A 16 1.00 -11.24 1.80
N PHE A 17 1.34 -10.00 2.15
CA PHE A 17 0.53 -9.19 3.05
C PHE A 17 -0.93 -9.07 2.59
N GLU A 18 -1.17 -8.92 1.29
CA GLU A 18 -2.51 -8.85 0.73
C GLU A 18 -3.29 -10.15 0.95
N ARG A 19 -2.67 -11.30 0.70
CA ARG A 19 -3.30 -12.61 0.94
C ARG A 19 -3.56 -12.87 2.42
N LEU A 20 -2.66 -12.41 3.29
CA LEU A 20 -2.86 -12.44 4.74
C LEU A 20 -4.07 -11.59 5.12
N ALA A 21 -4.18 -10.38 4.55
CA ALA A 21 -5.30 -9.49 4.79
C ALA A 21 -6.63 -10.16 4.43
N TYR A 22 -6.72 -10.77 3.25
CA TYR A 22 -7.94 -11.49 2.88
C TYR A 22 -8.33 -12.58 3.87
N ARG A 23 -7.38 -13.38 4.32
CA ARG A 23 -7.67 -14.44 5.29
C ARG A 23 -8.13 -13.93 6.63
N VAL A 24 -7.52 -12.85 7.11
CA VAL A 24 -7.91 -12.22 8.37
C VAL A 24 -9.27 -11.55 8.24
N LEU A 25 -9.51 -10.79 7.17
CA LEU A 25 -10.79 -10.14 6.92
C LEU A 25 -11.94 -11.13 6.69
N GLU A 26 -11.67 -12.26 6.04
CA GLU A 26 -12.63 -13.36 5.89
C GLU A 26 -12.99 -13.99 7.25
N GLU A 27 -12.03 -14.14 8.15
CA GLU A 27 -12.25 -14.70 9.49
C GLU A 27 -13.03 -13.73 10.39
N VAL A 28 -12.64 -12.46 10.38
CA VAL A 28 -13.16 -11.46 11.35
C VAL A 28 -14.46 -10.82 10.87
N GLY A 29 -14.79 -10.94 9.58
CA GLY A 29 -15.90 -10.24 8.96
C GLY A 29 -15.47 -8.82 8.55
N GLY A 30 -14.83 -8.71 7.41
CA GLY A 30 -14.25 -7.46 6.92
C GLY A 30 -15.13 -6.69 5.96
N ASP A 31 -14.54 -5.64 5.41
CA ASP A 31 -15.14 -4.76 4.40
C ASP A 31 -15.53 -5.55 3.14
N SER A 32 -16.73 -5.34 2.64
CA SER A 32 -17.26 -6.02 1.45
C SER A 32 -16.87 -5.34 0.13
N ARG A 33 -16.11 -4.24 0.19
CA ARG A 33 -15.65 -3.54 -1.02
C ARG A 33 -14.71 -4.43 -1.82
N ILE A 34 -14.77 -4.29 -3.15
CA ILE A 34 -13.95 -5.05 -4.07
C ILE A 34 -12.54 -4.48 -4.10
N LEU A 35 -11.51 -5.34 -4.00
CA LEU A 35 -10.14 -4.90 -4.22
C LEU A 35 -9.96 -4.37 -5.64
N LEU A 36 -9.39 -3.19 -5.75
CA LEU A 36 -9.01 -2.61 -7.02
C LEU A 36 -7.57 -3.00 -7.38
N GLU A 37 -7.44 -3.92 -8.30
CA GLU A 37 -6.14 -4.32 -8.86
C GLU A 37 -5.51 -3.20 -9.71
N GLU A 38 -4.23 -3.33 -10.03
CA GLU A 38 -3.45 -2.33 -10.78
C GLU A 38 -4.09 -1.92 -12.12
N THR A 39 -4.66 -2.88 -12.85
CA THR A 39 -5.40 -2.59 -14.09
C THR A 39 -6.65 -1.75 -13.82
N GLY A 40 -7.38 -2.07 -12.75
CA GLY A 40 -8.54 -1.31 -12.31
C GLY A 40 -8.19 0.11 -11.89
N LYS A 41 -7.07 0.30 -11.18
CA LYS A 41 -6.55 1.64 -10.83
C LYS A 41 -6.31 2.48 -12.09
N SER A 42 -5.68 1.90 -13.13
CA SER A 42 -5.45 2.59 -14.40
C SER A 42 -6.76 3.00 -15.10
N MET A 43 -7.77 2.12 -15.09
CA MET A 43 -9.09 2.43 -15.69
C MET A 43 -9.82 3.54 -14.92
N VAL A 44 -9.80 3.50 -13.59
CA VAL A 44 -10.41 4.56 -12.76
C VAL A 44 -9.68 5.88 -12.97
N LEU A 45 -8.34 5.88 -12.96
CA LEU A 45 -7.57 7.10 -13.20
C LEU A 45 -7.87 7.68 -14.60
N GLN A 46 -7.95 6.86 -15.63
CA GLN A 46 -8.32 7.30 -16.97
C GLN A 46 -9.70 7.95 -17.00
N LYS A 47 -10.68 7.40 -16.27
CA LYS A 47 -12.00 7.98 -16.11
C LYS A 47 -11.94 9.36 -15.42
N MET A 48 -11.15 9.48 -14.33
CA MET A 48 -10.98 10.76 -13.63
C MET A 48 -10.34 11.82 -14.54
N VAL A 49 -9.32 11.45 -15.31
CA VAL A 49 -8.70 12.34 -16.31
C VAL A 49 -9.70 12.81 -17.35
N GLN A 50 -10.61 11.94 -17.82
CA GLN A 50 -11.65 12.33 -18.76
C GLN A 50 -12.68 13.29 -18.14
N GLN A 51 -13.07 13.06 -16.89
CA GLN A 51 -14.06 13.88 -16.20
C GLN A 51 -13.49 15.26 -15.82
N HIS A 52 -12.26 15.32 -15.32
CA HIS A 52 -11.59 16.51 -14.83
C HIS A 52 -10.64 17.17 -15.82
N GLY A 53 -10.59 16.69 -17.07
CA GLY A 53 -9.61 17.11 -18.07
C GLY A 53 -9.58 18.63 -18.34
N LYS A 54 -10.68 19.35 -18.10
CA LYS A 54 -10.74 20.82 -18.22
C LYS A 54 -10.09 21.57 -17.06
N GLU A 55 -9.96 20.92 -15.92
CA GLU A 55 -9.34 21.45 -14.70
C GLU A 55 -7.83 21.23 -14.68
N LEU A 56 -7.35 20.26 -15.49
CA LEU A 56 -5.95 19.90 -15.57
C LEU A 56 -5.19 20.84 -16.49
N SER A 57 -4.32 21.66 -15.93
CA SER A 57 -3.58 22.70 -16.66
C SER A 57 -2.44 22.13 -17.53
N TYR A 58 -1.78 21.07 -17.03
CA TYR A 58 -0.61 20.45 -17.66
C TYR A 58 -0.87 18.98 -18.01
N LEU A 59 -1.32 18.18 -17.06
CA LEU A 59 -1.46 16.74 -17.23
C LEU A 59 -2.56 16.37 -18.22
N GLY A 60 -3.62 17.13 -18.32
CA GLY A 60 -4.75 16.84 -19.23
C GLY A 60 -4.32 16.60 -20.68
N GLY A 61 -3.35 17.38 -21.19
CA GLY A 61 -2.78 17.20 -22.53
C GLY A 61 -1.74 16.06 -22.63
N GLN A 62 -1.09 15.69 -21.53
CA GLN A 62 0.00 14.72 -21.51
C GLN A 62 -0.50 13.27 -21.31
N MET A 63 -1.64 13.07 -20.67
CA MET A 63 -2.20 11.76 -20.33
C MET A 63 -2.49 10.84 -21.53
N ARG A 64 -2.48 11.39 -22.75
CA ARG A 64 -2.58 10.61 -23.99
C ARG A 64 -1.26 9.99 -24.44
N LYS A 65 -0.15 10.41 -23.84
CA LYS A 65 1.18 9.87 -24.15
C LYS A 65 1.40 8.58 -23.37
N ALA A 66 2.02 7.60 -24.03
CA ALA A 66 2.37 6.33 -23.38
C ALA A 66 3.24 6.58 -22.13
N GLY A 67 2.93 5.87 -21.05
CA GLY A 67 3.65 5.93 -19.78
C GLY A 67 3.19 7.02 -18.81
N TYR A 68 2.62 8.14 -19.29
CA TYR A 68 2.19 9.22 -18.39
C TYR A 68 1.11 8.81 -17.40
N LEU A 69 0.16 8.00 -17.84
CA LEU A 69 -0.89 7.48 -16.97
C LEU A 69 -0.31 6.60 -15.85
N ASP A 70 0.70 5.78 -16.19
CA ASP A 70 1.36 4.91 -15.21
C ASP A 70 2.22 5.69 -14.23
N GLU A 71 2.90 6.76 -14.69
CA GLU A 71 3.64 7.67 -13.80
C GLU A 71 2.70 8.35 -12.78
N VAL A 72 1.58 8.88 -13.24
CA VAL A 72 0.61 9.51 -12.34
C VAL A 72 -0.02 8.49 -11.41
N LYS A 73 -0.38 7.30 -11.90
CA LYS A 73 -0.86 6.19 -11.06
C LYS A 73 0.14 5.85 -9.96
N SER A 74 1.43 5.77 -10.28
CA SER A 74 2.49 5.50 -9.30
C SER A 74 2.55 6.59 -8.22
N ILE A 75 2.49 7.87 -8.61
CA ILE A 75 2.47 8.99 -7.66
C ILE A 75 1.24 8.90 -6.74
N LEU A 76 0.04 8.63 -7.28
CA LEU A 76 -1.16 8.51 -6.46
C LEU A 76 -1.06 7.31 -5.50
N SER A 77 -0.52 6.19 -5.95
CA SER A 77 -0.28 5.02 -5.10
C SER A 77 0.73 5.31 -4.00
N GLU A 78 1.82 6.03 -4.30
CA GLU A 78 2.78 6.48 -3.29
C GLU A 78 2.13 7.42 -2.26
N PHE A 79 1.31 8.37 -2.70
CA PHE A 79 0.60 9.27 -1.79
C PHE A 79 -0.31 8.50 -0.82
N MET A 80 -1.02 7.49 -1.33
CA MET A 80 -1.84 6.61 -0.48
C MET A 80 -0.98 5.77 0.47
N GLN A 81 0.10 5.19 -0.03
CA GLN A 81 1.02 4.33 0.72
C GLN A 81 1.70 5.05 1.87
N TYR A 82 2.01 6.33 1.70
CA TYR A 82 2.65 7.19 2.70
C TYR A 82 1.64 8.04 3.49
N ASP A 83 0.33 7.80 3.27
CA ASP A 83 -0.76 8.51 3.96
C ASP A 83 -0.67 10.03 3.79
N ILE A 84 -0.30 10.49 2.58
CA ILE A 84 -0.15 11.90 2.25
C ILE A 84 -1.53 12.57 2.20
N ARG A 85 -1.73 13.57 3.03
CA ARG A 85 -2.97 14.32 3.13
C ARG A 85 -3.02 15.49 2.15
N ASP A 86 -4.23 15.94 1.84
CA ASP A 86 -4.43 17.11 0.96
C ASP A 86 -3.65 18.36 1.45
N SER A 87 -3.54 18.56 2.76
CA SER A 87 -2.75 19.68 3.35
C SER A 87 -1.27 19.59 3.00
N GLU A 88 -0.70 18.37 3.00
CA GLU A 88 0.71 18.16 2.69
C GLU A 88 0.98 18.37 1.19
N ILE A 89 0.01 18.01 0.33
CA ILE A 89 0.11 18.35 -1.10
C ILE A 89 0.07 19.87 -1.32
N GLN A 90 -0.76 20.60 -0.56
CA GLN A 90 -0.78 22.07 -0.62
C GLN A 90 0.55 22.68 -0.15
N GLU A 91 1.14 22.18 0.92
CA GLU A 91 2.48 22.57 1.36
C GLU A 91 3.54 22.34 0.27
N MET A 92 3.51 21.18 -0.40
CA MET A 92 4.40 20.88 -1.54
C MET A 92 4.21 21.87 -2.69
N ILE A 93 2.97 22.32 -2.96
CA ILE A 93 2.67 23.34 -3.97
C ILE A 93 3.26 24.68 -3.57
N GLU A 94 3.11 25.09 -2.31
CA GLU A 94 3.66 26.34 -1.78
C GLU A 94 5.19 26.32 -1.79
N ASP A 95 5.81 25.25 -1.34
CA ASP A 95 7.27 25.06 -1.29
C ASP A 95 7.90 24.95 -2.68
N SER A 96 7.10 24.71 -3.73
CA SER A 96 7.60 24.69 -5.10
C SER A 96 8.12 26.08 -5.56
N GLY A 97 7.74 27.17 -4.88
CA GLY A 97 8.23 28.53 -5.11
C GLY A 97 8.08 28.96 -6.57
N ASP A 98 9.13 29.51 -7.17
CA ASP A 98 9.12 30.00 -8.55
C ASP A 98 9.14 28.91 -9.65
N ARG A 99 9.06 27.64 -9.29
CA ARG A 99 9.04 26.51 -10.24
C ARG A 99 7.65 26.29 -10.82
N ALA A 100 7.21 27.22 -11.68
CA ALA A 100 5.86 27.27 -12.24
C ALA A 100 5.37 25.93 -12.83
N LEU A 101 6.23 25.20 -13.56
CA LEU A 101 5.88 23.90 -14.14
C LEU A 101 5.61 22.85 -13.06
N LEU A 102 6.39 22.84 -11.98
CA LEU A 102 6.19 21.92 -10.86
C LEU A 102 4.88 22.24 -10.13
N GLN A 103 4.60 23.52 -9.91
CA GLN A 103 3.32 23.94 -9.33
C GLN A 103 2.12 23.47 -10.13
N MET A 104 2.16 23.65 -11.46
CA MET A 104 1.08 23.18 -12.34
C MET A 104 0.87 21.67 -12.24
N LYS A 105 1.97 20.89 -12.25
CA LYS A 105 1.89 19.43 -12.10
C LYS A 105 1.33 19.02 -10.75
N LEU A 106 1.79 19.60 -9.66
CA LEU A 106 1.31 19.27 -8.31
C LEU A 106 -0.17 19.64 -8.12
N LYS A 107 -0.63 20.76 -8.67
CA LYS A 107 -2.06 21.14 -8.67
C LYS A 107 -2.91 20.12 -9.43
N ASP A 108 -2.46 19.69 -10.59
CA ASP A 108 -3.16 18.68 -11.39
C ASP A 108 -3.18 17.32 -10.67
N VAL A 109 -2.06 16.93 -10.02
CA VAL A 109 -1.99 15.72 -9.20
C VAL A 109 -2.94 15.79 -8.02
N ALA A 110 -3.04 16.96 -7.34
CA ALA A 110 -3.98 17.16 -6.24
C ALA A 110 -5.44 16.95 -6.69
N VAL A 111 -5.83 17.52 -7.83
CA VAL A 111 -7.18 17.34 -8.41
C VAL A 111 -7.44 15.85 -8.69
N LEU A 112 -6.50 15.17 -9.32
CA LEU A 112 -6.64 13.75 -9.65
C LEU A 112 -6.66 12.87 -8.39
N TYR A 113 -5.87 13.18 -7.38
CA TYR A 113 -5.82 12.44 -6.12
C TYR A 113 -7.15 12.52 -5.37
N GLN A 114 -7.72 13.71 -5.23
CA GLN A 114 -9.03 13.90 -4.61
C GLN A 114 -10.14 13.20 -5.38
N ALA A 115 -10.17 13.33 -6.72
CA ALA A 115 -11.16 12.68 -7.56
C ALA A 115 -11.03 11.13 -7.51
N PHE A 116 -9.80 10.63 -7.53
CA PHE A 116 -9.50 9.20 -7.49
C PHE A 116 -9.90 8.58 -6.15
N THR A 117 -9.42 9.14 -5.05
CA THR A 117 -9.75 8.66 -3.70
C THR A 117 -11.23 8.79 -3.38
N GLY A 118 -11.88 9.89 -3.80
CA GLY A 118 -13.31 10.07 -3.66
C GLY A 118 -14.12 9.01 -4.42
N TYR A 119 -13.70 8.65 -5.64
CA TYR A 119 -14.38 7.61 -6.42
C TYR A 119 -14.23 6.21 -5.81
N LEU A 120 -13.05 5.95 -5.21
CA LEU A 120 -12.78 4.63 -4.61
C LEU A 120 -13.53 4.39 -3.31
N LYS A 121 -13.76 5.46 -2.54
CA LYS A 121 -14.21 5.42 -1.15
C LYS A 121 -15.42 4.50 -0.89
N ASP A 122 -16.38 4.50 -1.81
CA ASP A 122 -17.65 3.80 -1.60
C ASP A 122 -17.72 2.41 -2.25
N HIS A 123 -16.81 2.09 -3.18
CA HIS A 123 -16.94 0.92 -4.04
C HIS A 123 -15.73 -0.01 -4.06
N TYR A 124 -14.57 0.53 -3.78
CA TYR A 124 -13.32 -0.20 -3.97
C TYR A 124 -12.40 -0.04 -2.77
N MET A 125 -11.57 -1.05 -2.57
CA MET A 125 -10.39 -0.98 -1.71
C MET A 125 -9.14 -0.99 -2.58
N THR A 126 -8.18 -0.16 -2.25
CA THR A 126 -6.83 -0.26 -2.81
C THR A 126 -5.98 -1.22 -1.99
N GLY A 127 -4.82 -1.63 -2.52
CA GLY A 127 -3.88 -2.45 -1.75
C GLY A 127 -3.46 -1.78 -0.45
N GLU A 128 -3.36 -0.45 -0.45
CA GLU A 128 -3.04 0.37 0.72
C GLU A 128 -4.17 0.32 1.77
N GLU A 129 -5.42 0.48 1.35
CA GLU A 129 -6.59 0.36 2.25
C GLU A 129 -6.76 -1.05 2.81
N VAL A 130 -6.38 -2.09 2.04
CA VAL A 130 -6.36 -3.48 2.52
C VAL A 130 -5.38 -3.63 3.68
N MET A 131 -4.23 -2.94 3.65
CA MET A 131 -3.28 -2.94 4.76
C MET A 131 -3.83 -2.26 6.01
N ASP A 132 -4.52 -1.11 5.88
CA ASP A 132 -5.21 -0.45 6.99
C ASP A 132 -6.32 -1.32 7.58
N ALA A 133 -7.07 -2.01 6.73
CA ALA A 133 -8.10 -2.94 7.17
C ALA A 133 -7.51 -4.14 7.91
N LEU A 134 -6.38 -4.68 7.41
CA LEU A 134 -5.63 -5.74 8.08
C LEU A 134 -5.15 -5.32 9.47
N GLU A 135 -4.47 -4.17 9.58
CA GLU A 135 -4.02 -3.62 10.86
C GLU A 135 -5.14 -3.62 11.91
N LYS A 136 -6.30 -3.09 11.52
CA LYS A 136 -7.47 -2.99 12.41
C LYS A 136 -8.11 -4.33 12.76
N ALA A 137 -8.02 -5.31 11.86
CA ALA A 137 -8.65 -6.63 12.03
C ALA A 137 -7.77 -7.62 12.81
N LEU A 138 -6.44 -7.48 12.76
CA LEU A 138 -5.48 -8.39 13.40
C LEU A 138 -5.78 -8.69 14.87
N PRO A 139 -6.09 -7.71 15.75
CA PRO A 139 -6.39 -7.97 17.16
C PRO A 139 -7.59 -8.91 17.40
N PHE A 140 -8.46 -9.05 16.41
CA PHE A 140 -9.68 -9.87 16.48
C PHE A 140 -9.52 -11.26 15.85
N SER A 141 -8.38 -11.54 15.18
CA SER A 141 -8.14 -12.83 14.54
C SER A 141 -7.62 -13.87 15.53
N GLU A 142 -8.42 -14.87 15.82
CA GLU A 142 -8.02 -16.00 16.66
C GLU A 142 -6.95 -16.88 15.98
N LYS A 143 -6.99 -16.97 14.65
CA LYS A 143 -5.96 -17.71 13.89
C LYS A 143 -4.60 -17.06 14.05
N MET A 144 -4.53 -15.74 14.00
CA MET A 144 -3.26 -15.03 14.15
C MET A 144 -2.72 -15.11 15.58
N LYS A 145 -3.58 -15.06 16.61
CA LYS A 145 -3.17 -15.23 18.00
C LYS A 145 -2.48 -16.57 18.27
N ASN A 146 -2.88 -17.62 17.56
CA ASN A 146 -2.33 -18.96 17.70
C ASN A 146 -1.31 -19.32 16.61
N SER A 147 -0.72 -18.33 15.95
CA SER A 147 0.21 -18.56 14.83
C SER A 147 1.64 -18.15 15.16
N VAL A 148 2.58 -18.84 14.49
CA VAL A 148 3.98 -18.43 14.39
C VAL A 148 4.19 -17.83 13.01
N LEU A 149 4.64 -16.59 12.96
CA LEU A 149 4.87 -15.84 11.72
C LEU A 149 6.37 -15.81 11.39
N LEU A 150 6.69 -16.04 10.13
CA LEU A 150 8.02 -15.82 9.57
C LEU A 150 7.93 -14.78 8.45
N LEU A 151 8.63 -13.66 8.62
CA LEU A 151 8.82 -12.64 7.59
C LEU A 151 10.17 -12.87 6.93
N ASP A 152 10.15 -13.24 5.65
CA ASP A 152 11.36 -13.60 4.90
C ASP A 152 11.48 -12.78 3.61
N GLY A 153 12.72 -12.36 3.29
CA GLY A 153 13.06 -11.69 2.05
C GLY A 153 12.69 -10.20 1.97
N TYR A 154 12.34 -9.56 3.09
CA TYR A 154 12.05 -8.13 3.12
C TYR A 154 13.34 -7.31 3.29
N THR A 155 13.54 -6.32 2.43
CA THR A 155 14.65 -5.35 2.52
C THR A 155 14.24 -4.07 3.26
N GLY A 156 12.94 -3.88 3.49
CA GLY A 156 12.35 -2.75 4.20
C GLY A 156 10.83 -2.84 4.19
N PHE A 157 10.19 -1.99 4.97
CA PHE A 157 8.74 -1.89 5.07
C PHE A 157 8.32 -0.44 4.83
N THR A 158 7.21 -0.26 4.12
CA THR A 158 6.54 1.03 4.04
C THR A 158 5.92 1.40 5.38
N PRO A 159 5.57 2.68 5.64
CA PRO A 159 4.95 3.08 6.90
C PRO A 159 3.72 2.25 7.27
N ILE A 160 2.86 1.96 6.30
CA ILE A 160 1.66 1.15 6.52
C ILE A 160 1.99 -0.31 6.83
N GLN A 161 2.96 -0.90 6.13
CA GLN A 161 3.45 -2.25 6.43
C GLN A 161 4.10 -2.32 7.81
N MET A 162 4.79 -1.26 8.23
CA MET A 162 5.41 -1.19 9.56
C MET A 162 4.34 -1.22 10.67
N ARG A 163 3.19 -0.53 10.47
CA ARG A 163 2.07 -0.59 11.42
C ARG A 163 1.50 -2.01 11.50
N VAL A 164 1.27 -2.65 10.34
CA VAL A 164 0.82 -4.05 10.29
C VAL A 164 1.80 -5.00 10.98
N VAL A 165 3.11 -4.83 10.76
CA VAL A 165 4.13 -5.62 11.45
C VAL A 165 4.09 -5.38 12.96
N GLY A 166 3.86 -4.15 13.40
CA GLY A 166 3.66 -3.81 14.81
C GLY A 166 2.51 -4.57 15.44
N GLU A 167 1.35 -4.63 14.77
CA GLU A 167 0.21 -5.41 15.23
C GLU A 167 0.46 -6.92 15.20
N LEU A 168 1.15 -7.43 14.18
CA LEU A 168 1.53 -8.85 14.12
C LEU A 168 2.44 -9.25 15.27
N LEU A 169 3.39 -8.38 15.65
CA LEU A 169 4.26 -8.59 16.82
C LEU A 169 3.48 -8.64 18.15
N ALA A 170 2.38 -7.87 18.23
CA ALA A 170 1.53 -7.83 19.42
C ALA A 170 0.55 -9.00 19.51
N VAL A 171 0.11 -9.52 18.37
CA VAL A 171 -0.98 -10.51 18.28
C VAL A 171 -0.47 -11.94 18.16
N CYS A 172 0.57 -12.20 17.36
CA CYS A 172 1.05 -13.55 17.09
C CYS A 172 1.80 -14.14 18.30
N GLU A 173 1.70 -15.46 18.46
CA GLU A 173 2.47 -16.18 19.50
C GLU A 173 3.98 -15.97 19.36
N LYS A 174 4.48 -15.94 18.12
CA LYS A 174 5.88 -15.69 17.80
C LYS A 174 6.02 -15.08 16.42
N VAL A 175 6.90 -14.09 16.30
CA VAL A 175 7.31 -13.52 15.01
C VAL A 175 8.81 -13.68 14.83
N MET A 176 9.21 -14.16 13.67
CA MET A 176 10.61 -14.28 13.26
C MET A 176 10.80 -13.48 11.98
N VAL A 177 11.89 -12.72 11.90
CA VAL A 177 12.23 -11.92 10.73
C VAL A 177 13.61 -12.33 10.26
N THR A 178 13.76 -12.67 8.97
CA THR A 178 15.07 -12.85 8.37
C THR A 178 15.56 -11.51 7.83
N VAL A 179 16.82 -11.22 8.07
CA VAL A 179 17.48 -9.98 7.61
C VAL A 179 18.68 -10.38 6.79
N THR A 180 18.77 -9.87 5.57
CA THR A 180 19.98 -10.01 4.74
C THR A 180 21.02 -9.02 5.21
N MET A 181 22.16 -9.53 5.64
CA MET A 181 23.27 -8.71 6.15
C MET A 181 24.57 -9.12 5.46
N ASP A 182 25.50 -8.17 5.31
CA ASP A 182 26.86 -8.50 4.97
C ASP A 182 27.56 -9.15 6.17
N ALA A 183 28.25 -10.25 5.98
CA ALA A 183 28.91 -11.00 7.05
C ALA A 183 30.01 -10.16 7.78
N ASP A 184 30.50 -9.12 7.11
CA ASP A 184 31.53 -8.22 7.64
C ASP A 184 30.96 -6.96 8.33
N GLU A 185 29.65 -6.75 8.34
CA GLU A 185 29.02 -5.64 9.06
C GLU A 185 28.95 -5.91 10.56
N ASN A 186 29.82 -5.25 11.31
CA ASN A 186 29.70 -5.17 12.76
C ASN A 186 28.43 -4.39 13.14
N LEU A 187 27.42 -5.09 13.62
CA LEU A 187 26.24 -4.49 14.24
C LEU A 187 26.62 -3.78 15.54
N SER A 188 27.16 -2.57 15.46
CA SER A 188 27.13 -1.67 16.58
C SER A 188 25.72 -1.10 16.70
N MET A 189 24.90 -1.68 17.56
CA MET A 189 23.66 -1.06 17.97
C MET A 189 24.00 0.32 18.56
N ARG A 190 23.77 1.37 17.82
CA ARG A 190 23.70 2.72 18.40
C ARG A 190 22.33 2.81 19.06
N GLY A 191 22.34 2.73 20.39
CA GLY A 191 21.20 3.05 21.23
C GLY A 191 20.80 4.52 21.16
#